data_df1a861a8e37254f214b28598ce79aa9
#
_entry.id   df1a861a8e37254f214b28598ce79aa9
#
_cell.length_a   1.000
_cell.length_b   1.000
_cell.length_c   1.000
_cell.angle_alpha   90.00
_cell.angle_beta   90.00
_cell.angle_gamma   90.00
#
_symmetry.space_group_name_H-M   'P 1'
#
loop_
_entity.id
_entity.type
_entity.pdbx_description
1 polymer ?
#
loop_
_entity_poly.entity_id
_entity_poly.type
_entity_poly.pdbx_seq_one_letter_code
_entity_poly.pdbx_strand_id
1 'polypeptide(L)'
;MWARESRSVYLLTNDGTFAQGDVMFEQPIVRVWIDTGRAERVRGAVDFSLSLSRDGARLAYRAVEGRSMGDVFVLDTASGKTTKLTEVNPELQGLELAEQKAIAWRSFDGMEIWGLLLTPPRWTAGQKVPLLVYCHGGPGGGVTYGLFPQFMHTVGQVDPYPTEAMASAGFAVLFPMPRGGAGYGEAGQRAIVNGWGEADYRDIMTGVDHLIAKGIADPDRLGVMGASYGGFMTDWIVTQTGRFKAASAAASISDLADQYFLSDGGEFIAEYFKRPWEARDSYFAHSPVNFAEKVTTPLLIQHGERDLRVPIANAWKFYRALRALGKTVEFDIYPRSSHLYYEPMLEREAMRRNLEWFTRWIKPAP
;
A
#
# COMPACT_ATOMS: atom_id res chain seq x y z
N MET A 1 -10.62 4.78 -22.83
CA MET A 1 -11.62 5.58 -23.58
C MET A 1 -11.26 5.57 -25.05
N TRP A 2 -12.24 5.40 -25.94
CA TRP A 2 -12.01 5.40 -27.39
C TRP A 2 -11.68 6.82 -27.89
N ALA A 3 -10.62 6.95 -28.67
CA ALA A 3 -10.36 8.15 -29.43
C ALA A 3 -11.40 8.32 -30.56
N ARG A 4 -11.56 9.56 -31.06
CA ARG A 4 -12.60 9.90 -32.05
C ARG A 4 -12.54 9.05 -33.32
N GLU A 5 -11.36 8.73 -33.79
CA GLU A 5 -11.13 7.93 -34.99
C GLU A 5 -11.43 6.44 -34.81
N SER A 6 -11.82 6.01 -33.58
CA SER A 6 -12.14 4.61 -33.21
C SER A 6 -11.04 3.59 -33.54
N ARG A 7 -9.78 4.04 -33.65
CA ARG A 7 -8.60 3.23 -33.94
C ARG A 7 -7.63 3.14 -32.78
N SER A 8 -7.84 3.96 -31.76
CA SER A 8 -7.01 3.98 -30.54
C SER A 8 -7.85 4.21 -29.28
N VAL A 9 -7.28 3.86 -28.13
CA VAL A 9 -7.88 4.06 -26.81
C VAL A 9 -6.92 4.80 -25.90
N TYR A 10 -7.46 5.62 -24.99
CA TYR A 10 -6.72 6.19 -23.89
C TYR A 10 -6.97 5.34 -22.64
N LEU A 11 -5.91 4.96 -21.95
CA LEU A 11 -5.90 4.14 -20.75
C LEU A 11 -5.10 4.82 -19.65
N LEU A 12 -5.44 4.51 -18.40
CA LEU A 12 -4.53 4.64 -17.26
C LEU A 12 -3.90 3.28 -17.03
N THR A 13 -2.61 3.23 -16.78
CA THR A 13 -1.92 1.97 -16.52
C THR A 13 -0.81 2.15 -15.49
N ASN A 14 -0.63 1.14 -14.68
CA ASN A 14 0.48 0.97 -13.74
C ASN A 14 1.21 -0.35 -13.99
N ASP A 15 1.00 -0.96 -15.17
CA ASP A 15 1.69 -2.19 -15.51
C ASP A 15 3.15 -1.90 -15.88
N GLY A 16 4.04 -2.85 -15.57
CA GLY A 16 5.47 -2.73 -15.76
C GLY A 16 5.93 -2.58 -17.22
N THR A 17 5.03 -2.66 -18.21
CA THR A 17 5.35 -2.46 -19.62
C THR A 17 5.64 -0.98 -19.92
N PHE A 18 4.91 -0.08 -19.22
CA PHE A 18 5.03 1.37 -19.39
C PHE A 18 5.60 2.08 -18.16
N ALA A 19 5.79 1.35 -17.07
CA ALA A 19 6.19 1.86 -15.78
C ALA A 19 7.24 0.92 -15.15
N GLN A 20 8.48 0.94 -15.68
CA GLN A 20 9.62 0.24 -15.10
C GLN A 20 10.48 1.21 -14.29
N GLY A 21 11.16 0.70 -13.29
CA GLY A 21 12.02 1.50 -12.45
C GLY A 21 11.22 2.49 -11.59
N ASP A 22 11.71 3.70 -11.44
CA ASP A 22 11.06 4.77 -10.67
C ASP A 22 9.71 5.22 -11.24
N VAL A 23 9.47 4.93 -12.51
CA VAL A 23 8.22 5.25 -13.22
C VAL A 23 7.05 4.34 -12.78
N MET A 24 7.31 3.21 -12.14
CA MET A 24 6.25 2.32 -11.62
C MET A 24 5.37 2.97 -10.54
N PHE A 25 5.85 4.06 -9.92
CA PHE A 25 5.08 4.85 -8.94
C PHE A 25 4.21 5.93 -9.58
N GLU A 26 4.18 5.99 -10.90
CA GLU A 26 3.27 6.82 -11.67
C GLU A 26 2.10 5.98 -12.20
N GLN A 27 1.03 6.67 -12.59
CA GLN A 27 -0.11 6.07 -13.29
C GLN A 27 -0.33 6.83 -14.59
N PRO A 28 0.51 6.60 -15.61
CA PRO A 28 0.52 7.39 -16.82
C PRO A 28 -0.74 7.20 -17.66
N ILE A 29 -1.12 8.25 -18.39
CA ILE A 29 -2.07 8.17 -19.50
C ILE A 29 -1.32 7.62 -20.71
N VAL A 30 -1.80 6.50 -21.24
CA VAL A 30 -1.25 5.83 -22.42
C VAL A 30 -2.28 5.80 -23.53
N ARG A 31 -1.87 6.06 -24.77
CA ARG A 31 -2.67 5.85 -25.96
C ARG A 31 -2.23 4.56 -26.65
N VAL A 32 -3.17 3.67 -26.91
CA VAL A 32 -2.91 2.39 -27.56
C VAL A 32 -3.69 2.33 -28.88
N TRP A 33 -3.00 2.05 -29.99
CA TRP A 33 -3.60 1.81 -31.32
C TRP A 33 -3.97 0.35 -31.44
N ILE A 34 -5.25 0.09 -31.70
CA ILE A 34 -5.82 -1.26 -31.67
C ILE A 34 -5.33 -2.12 -32.84
N ASP A 35 -5.13 -1.51 -34.01
CA ASP A 35 -4.70 -2.19 -35.23
C ASP A 35 -3.23 -2.65 -35.18
N THR A 36 -2.38 -1.94 -34.50
CA THR A 36 -0.92 -2.19 -34.46
C THR A 36 -0.42 -2.67 -33.11
N GLY A 37 -1.21 -2.52 -32.03
CA GLY A 37 -0.76 -2.70 -30.65
C GLY A 37 0.26 -1.64 -30.21
N ARG A 38 0.57 -0.65 -31.06
CA ARG A 38 1.47 0.45 -30.68
C ARG A 38 0.89 1.19 -29.48
N ALA A 39 1.73 1.42 -28.49
CA ALA A 39 1.38 2.21 -27.33
C ALA A 39 2.31 3.41 -27.19
N GLU A 40 1.79 4.51 -26.69
CA GLU A 40 2.51 5.76 -26.50
C GLU A 40 2.11 6.40 -25.20
N ARG A 41 3.10 6.76 -24.37
CA ARG A 41 2.87 7.53 -23.15
C ARG A 41 2.51 8.96 -23.54
N VAL A 42 1.27 9.36 -23.23
CA VAL A 42 0.74 10.70 -23.52
C VAL A 42 1.13 11.67 -22.42
N ARG A 43 1.10 11.19 -21.16
CA ARG A 43 1.46 11.95 -19.98
C ARG A 43 2.00 11.00 -18.92
N GLY A 44 2.97 11.46 -18.14
CA GLY A 44 3.49 10.75 -16.98
C GLY A 44 3.27 11.57 -15.72
N ALA A 45 2.40 11.09 -14.86
CA ALA A 45 2.13 11.57 -13.51
C ALA A 45 1.23 10.54 -12.80
N VAL A 46 0.74 10.86 -11.62
CA VAL A 46 -0.28 10.04 -10.96
C VAL A 46 -1.65 10.55 -11.40
N ASP A 47 -2.13 10.00 -12.52
CA ASP A 47 -3.35 10.45 -13.18
C ASP A 47 -4.55 9.54 -12.82
N PHE A 48 -5.76 10.13 -12.79
CA PHE A 48 -7.01 9.42 -12.48
C PHE A 48 -8.16 9.96 -13.34
N SER A 49 -9.20 9.15 -13.49
CA SER A 49 -10.52 9.62 -13.98
C SER A 49 -10.45 10.35 -15.32
N LEU A 50 -10.28 9.62 -16.39
CA LEU A 50 -10.26 10.19 -17.74
C LEU A 50 -11.67 10.56 -18.25
N SER A 51 -11.79 11.68 -18.96
CA SER A 51 -12.98 12.08 -19.70
C SER A 51 -12.60 12.74 -21.02
N LEU A 52 -12.96 12.13 -22.13
CA LEU A 52 -12.68 12.64 -23.47
C LEU A 52 -13.87 13.45 -24.01
N SER A 53 -13.61 14.64 -24.55
CA SER A 53 -14.63 15.43 -25.22
C SER A 53 -15.20 14.71 -26.45
N ARG A 54 -16.44 15.00 -26.82
CA ARG A 54 -17.16 14.33 -27.91
C ARG A 54 -16.44 14.45 -29.27
N ASP A 55 -15.73 15.54 -29.49
CA ASP A 55 -14.93 15.79 -30.69
C ASP A 55 -13.53 15.14 -30.61
N GLY A 56 -13.17 14.55 -29.47
CA GLY A 56 -11.86 13.94 -29.23
C GLY A 56 -10.69 14.92 -29.08
N ALA A 57 -10.98 16.25 -29.06
CA ALA A 57 -9.94 17.27 -29.04
C ALA A 57 -9.37 17.53 -27.65
N ARG A 58 -10.10 17.19 -26.60
CA ARG A 58 -9.70 17.47 -25.20
C ARG A 58 -9.89 16.26 -24.34
N LEU A 59 -8.86 15.93 -23.53
CA LEU A 59 -8.89 14.90 -22.51
C LEU A 59 -8.79 15.54 -21.14
N ALA A 60 -9.89 15.51 -20.38
CA ALA A 60 -9.90 15.92 -18.98
C ALA A 60 -9.49 14.74 -18.09
N TYR A 61 -8.75 15.01 -17.03
CA TYR A 61 -8.30 14.03 -16.06
C TYR A 61 -8.02 14.70 -14.71
N ARG A 62 -7.99 13.89 -13.64
CA ARG A 62 -7.52 14.31 -12.33
C ARG A 62 -6.08 13.83 -12.15
N ALA A 63 -5.19 14.70 -11.71
CA ALA A 63 -3.82 14.33 -11.43
C ALA A 63 -3.37 14.84 -10.05
N VAL A 64 -2.54 14.02 -9.40
CA VAL A 64 -1.78 14.41 -8.21
C VAL A 64 -0.40 14.87 -8.66
N GLU A 65 -0.10 16.15 -8.44
CA GLU A 65 1.20 16.75 -8.74
C GLU A 65 1.75 17.46 -7.50
N GLY A 66 2.97 17.13 -7.12
CA GLY A 66 3.63 17.75 -5.98
C GLY A 66 2.80 17.62 -4.69
N ARG A 67 2.36 18.74 -4.13
CA ARG A 67 1.60 18.84 -2.86
C ARG A 67 0.09 18.90 -3.06
N SER A 68 -0.42 18.45 -4.21
CA SER A 68 -1.84 18.43 -4.52
C SER A 68 -2.50 17.14 -4.04
N MET A 69 -3.76 17.24 -3.61
CA MET A 69 -4.63 16.07 -3.36
C MET A 69 -5.32 15.57 -4.62
N GLY A 70 -5.01 16.17 -5.76
CA GLY A 70 -5.57 15.89 -7.07
C GLY A 70 -6.36 17.04 -7.64
N ASP A 71 -5.78 17.72 -8.63
CA ASP A 71 -6.41 18.79 -9.39
C ASP A 71 -6.94 18.28 -10.73
N VAL A 72 -7.84 19.03 -11.33
CA VAL A 72 -8.37 18.77 -12.66
C VAL A 72 -7.51 19.45 -13.70
N PHE A 73 -7.16 18.70 -14.71
CA PHE A 73 -6.37 19.14 -15.86
C PHE A 73 -7.11 18.83 -17.17
N VAL A 74 -6.78 19.59 -18.19
CA VAL A 74 -7.21 19.32 -19.57
C VAL A 74 -5.98 19.24 -20.47
N LEU A 75 -5.88 18.17 -21.23
CA LEU A 75 -4.88 17.96 -22.27
C LEU A 75 -5.53 18.19 -23.64
N ASP A 76 -4.93 19.03 -24.47
CA ASP A 76 -5.24 19.13 -25.90
C ASP A 76 -4.61 17.94 -26.63
N THR A 77 -5.43 17.10 -27.24
CA THR A 77 -4.99 15.81 -27.81
C THR A 77 -4.14 15.94 -29.07
N ALA A 78 -4.18 17.11 -29.74
CA ALA A 78 -3.39 17.37 -30.94
C ALA A 78 -2.00 17.91 -30.61
N SER A 79 -1.92 18.85 -29.67
CA SER A 79 -0.66 19.51 -29.29
C SER A 79 0.04 18.88 -28.10
N GLY A 80 -0.65 18.04 -27.29
CA GLY A 80 -0.14 17.52 -26.02
C GLY A 80 -0.08 18.58 -24.90
N LYS A 81 -0.55 19.80 -25.15
CA LYS A 81 -0.51 20.87 -24.15
C LYS A 81 -1.50 20.61 -23.01
N THR A 82 -1.00 20.69 -21.80
CA THR A 82 -1.79 20.53 -20.57
C THR A 82 -2.11 21.89 -19.95
N THR A 83 -3.32 22.03 -19.42
CA THR A 83 -3.77 23.19 -18.64
C THR A 83 -4.38 22.71 -17.33
N LYS A 84 -3.87 23.21 -16.20
CA LYS A 84 -4.47 23.02 -14.87
C LYS A 84 -5.73 23.87 -14.75
N LEU A 85 -6.86 23.30 -14.34
CA LEU A 85 -8.13 24.00 -14.21
C LEU A 85 -8.50 24.33 -12.76
N THR A 86 -7.98 23.58 -11.78
CA THR A 86 -8.32 23.76 -10.36
C THR A 86 -7.08 23.87 -9.49
N GLU A 87 -7.26 24.46 -8.31
CA GLU A 87 -6.30 24.42 -7.20
C GLU A 87 -7.10 24.10 -5.93
N VAL A 88 -7.22 22.81 -5.62
CA VAL A 88 -8.21 22.32 -4.66
C VAL A 88 -7.77 22.52 -3.20
N ASN A 89 -6.48 22.41 -2.89
CA ASN A 89 -5.96 22.52 -1.53
C ASN A 89 -4.74 23.45 -1.50
N PRO A 90 -4.91 24.76 -1.71
CA PRO A 90 -3.78 25.71 -1.80
C PRO A 90 -2.99 25.82 -0.47
N GLU A 91 -3.61 25.55 0.66
CA GLU A 91 -2.99 25.55 1.99
C GLU A 91 -1.87 24.51 2.13
N LEU A 92 -1.90 23.42 1.35
CA LEU A 92 -0.86 22.39 1.36
C LEU A 92 0.48 22.90 0.83
N GLN A 93 0.48 23.97 0.01
CA GLN A 93 1.69 24.55 -0.57
C GLN A 93 2.64 25.12 0.51
N GLY A 94 2.11 25.52 1.66
CA GLY A 94 2.86 26.08 2.79
C GLY A 94 3.46 25.02 3.73
N LEU A 95 3.13 23.73 3.57
CA LEU A 95 3.60 22.68 4.47
C LEU A 95 4.99 22.17 4.06
N GLU A 96 5.82 21.86 5.03
CA GLU A 96 7.03 21.07 4.81
C GLU A 96 6.64 19.58 4.81
N LEU A 97 6.62 18.98 3.65
CA LEU A 97 6.28 17.56 3.47
C LEU A 97 7.55 16.70 3.38
N ALA A 98 7.39 15.40 3.59
CA ALA A 98 8.42 14.41 3.41
C ALA A 98 8.97 14.43 1.98
N GLU A 99 10.27 14.14 1.83
CA GLU A 99 10.82 13.85 0.52
C GLU A 99 10.45 12.42 0.12
N GLN A 100 9.94 12.25 -1.10
CA GLN A 100 9.56 10.97 -1.67
C GLN A 100 10.58 10.56 -2.73
N LYS A 101 11.12 9.36 -2.58
CA LYS A 101 12.11 8.83 -3.51
C LYS A 101 11.86 7.37 -3.83
N ALA A 102 11.80 7.03 -5.12
CA ALA A 102 11.87 5.65 -5.56
C ALA A 102 13.26 5.07 -5.27
N ILE A 103 13.29 3.89 -4.69
CA ILE A 103 14.51 3.15 -4.40
C ILE A 103 14.37 1.71 -4.90
N ALA A 104 15.51 1.09 -5.22
CA ALA A 104 15.57 -0.31 -5.62
C ALA A 104 16.59 -1.08 -4.79
N TRP A 105 16.32 -2.37 -4.60
CA TRP A 105 17.23 -3.30 -3.96
C TRP A 105 17.16 -4.68 -4.60
N ARG A 106 18.15 -5.52 -4.34
CA ARG A 106 18.14 -6.92 -4.75
C ARG A 106 17.52 -7.77 -3.66
N SER A 107 16.52 -8.56 -4.03
CA SER A 107 15.92 -9.55 -3.15
C SER A 107 16.82 -10.79 -3.01
N PHE A 108 16.39 -11.73 -2.20
CA PHE A 108 17.10 -12.94 -1.83
C PHE A 108 17.52 -13.84 -3.02
N ASP A 109 16.78 -13.74 -4.13
CA ASP A 109 17.00 -14.51 -5.37
C ASP A 109 17.61 -13.66 -6.50
N GLY A 110 17.99 -12.41 -6.19
CA GLY A 110 18.57 -11.46 -7.13
C GLY A 110 17.54 -10.65 -7.92
N MET A 111 16.24 -10.89 -7.75
CA MET A 111 15.19 -10.06 -8.35
C MET A 111 15.31 -8.62 -7.86
N GLU A 112 15.20 -7.66 -8.78
CA GLU A 112 15.15 -6.25 -8.41
C GLU A 112 13.77 -5.90 -7.91
N ILE A 113 13.70 -5.42 -6.67
CA ILE A 113 12.49 -4.97 -6.02
C ILE A 113 12.57 -3.46 -5.83
N TRP A 114 11.44 -2.81 -6.03
CA TRP A 114 11.30 -1.37 -5.88
C TRP A 114 10.47 -1.02 -4.66
N GLY A 115 10.65 0.20 -4.17
CA GLY A 115 9.85 0.79 -3.11
C GLY A 115 9.89 2.30 -3.15
N LEU A 116 8.89 2.92 -2.55
CA LEU A 116 8.87 4.35 -2.32
C LEU A 116 9.33 4.62 -0.89
N LEU A 117 10.33 5.47 -0.73
CA LEU A 117 10.84 5.88 0.57
C LEU A 117 10.42 7.33 0.84
N LEU A 118 9.73 7.54 1.97
CA LEU A 118 9.52 8.86 2.54
C LEU A 118 10.59 9.09 3.61
N THR A 119 11.30 10.22 3.52
CA THR A 119 12.21 10.66 4.59
C THR A 119 11.64 11.86 5.33
N PRO A 120 11.92 11.99 6.64
CA PRO A 120 11.43 13.14 7.41
C PRO A 120 11.82 14.47 6.74
N PRO A 121 10.99 15.52 6.86
CA PRO A 121 11.41 16.85 6.47
C PRO A 121 12.77 17.22 7.10
N ARG A 122 13.64 17.84 6.30
CA ARG A 122 15.01 18.22 6.75
C ARG A 122 15.92 17.05 7.14
N TRP A 123 15.57 15.80 6.79
CA TRP A 123 16.48 14.68 6.98
C TRP A 123 17.76 14.88 6.16
N THR A 124 18.90 14.50 6.74
CA THR A 124 20.20 14.59 6.08
C THR A 124 20.85 13.21 5.97
N ALA A 125 21.59 12.99 4.89
CA ALA A 125 22.28 11.73 4.66
C ALA A 125 23.25 11.40 5.81
N GLY A 126 23.20 10.14 6.28
CA GLY A 126 23.98 9.66 7.43
C GLY A 126 23.23 9.72 8.78
N GLN A 127 22.10 10.39 8.84
CA GLN A 127 21.23 10.38 10.02
C GLN A 127 20.36 9.12 10.00
N LYS A 128 20.56 8.22 10.96
CA LYS A 128 19.69 7.06 11.17
C LYS A 128 18.40 7.48 11.86
N VAL A 129 17.28 7.11 11.29
CA VAL A 129 15.93 7.42 11.79
C VAL A 129 15.12 6.15 12.02
N PRO A 130 14.07 6.17 12.87
CA PRO A 130 13.13 5.08 12.97
C PRO A 130 12.50 4.81 11.60
N LEU A 131 12.32 3.53 11.26
CA LEU A 131 11.70 3.11 10.00
C LEU A 131 10.34 2.46 10.25
N LEU A 132 9.31 2.95 9.58
CA LEU A 132 8.03 2.29 9.45
C LEU A 132 7.95 1.63 8.07
N VAL A 133 7.59 0.36 8.02
CA VAL A 133 7.35 -0.38 6.78
C VAL A 133 5.86 -0.45 6.56
N TYR A 134 5.38 0.14 5.48
CA TYR A 134 3.97 0.12 5.10
C TYR A 134 3.74 -0.94 4.03
N CYS A 135 3.05 -2.02 4.38
CA CYS A 135 2.64 -3.07 3.47
C CYS A 135 1.32 -2.69 2.80
N HIS A 136 1.30 -2.59 1.46
CA HIS A 136 0.10 -2.22 0.71
C HIS A 136 -0.94 -3.34 0.67
N GLY A 137 -2.18 -2.98 0.41
CA GLY A 137 -3.29 -3.93 0.20
C GLY A 137 -3.25 -4.60 -1.18
N GLY A 138 -4.14 -5.55 -1.39
CA GLY A 138 -4.28 -6.24 -2.67
C GLY A 138 -4.41 -7.75 -2.55
N PRO A 139 -3.39 -8.56 -2.92
CA PRO A 139 -1.94 -8.30 -3.12
C PRO A 139 -1.55 -7.59 -4.42
N GLY A 140 -2.34 -7.66 -5.48
CA GLY A 140 -2.06 -7.02 -6.78
C GLY A 140 -2.08 -5.48 -6.76
N GLY A 141 -2.15 -4.86 -5.58
CA GLY A 141 -2.08 -3.42 -5.39
C GLY A 141 -0.68 -2.85 -5.56
N GLY A 142 -0.55 -1.55 -5.28
CA GLY A 142 0.70 -0.84 -5.34
C GLY A 142 0.62 0.51 -4.66
N VAL A 143 1.67 1.28 -4.79
CA VAL A 143 1.75 2.65 -4.29
C VAL A 143 2.13 3.61 -5.42
N THR A 144 1.77 4.86 -5.27
CA THR A 144 2.07 5.92 -6.23
C THR A 144 2.68 7.12 -5.52
N TYR A 145 3.36 7.99 -6.27
CA TYR A 145 3.74 9.29 -5.73
C TYR A 145 2.50 10.08 -5.30
N GLY A 146 2.63 10.89 -4.29
CA GLY A 146 1.58 11.80 -3.82
C GLY A 146 1.51 11.90 -2.31
N LEU A 147 0.60 12.74 -1.82
CA LEU A 147 0.44 13.01 -0.39
C LEU A 147 0.02 11.76 0.40
N PHE A 148 -0.68 10.85 -0.26
CA PHE A 148 -1.06 9.54 0.25
C PHE A 148 -0.65 8.48 -0.78
N PRO A 149 0.52 7.87 -0.64
CA PRO A 149 1.10 6.94 -1.63
C PRO A 149 0.31 5.66 -1.89
N GLN A 150 -0.79 5.42 -1.18
CA GLN A 150 -1.57 4.19 -1.33
C GLN A 150 -2.39 4.18 -2.61
N PHE A 151 -2.48 3.01 -3.23
CA PHE A 151 -3.06 2.76 -4.55
C PHE A 151 -4.58 3.06 -4.69
N MET A 152 -5.35 3.21 -3.62
CA MET A 152 -6.81 3.33 -3.71
C MET A 152 -7.31 4.74 -3.34
N HIS A 153 -6.94 5.73 -4.15
CA HIS A 153 -7.49 7.08 -4.00
C HIS A 153 -8.83 7.23 -4.72
N THR A 154 -9.86 6.51 -4.29
CA THR A 154 -11.22 6.95 -4.56
C THR A 154 -11.56 8.08 -3.60
N VAL A 155 -12.25 9.10 -4.11
CA VAL A 155 -12.67 10.24 -3.31
C VAL A 155 -13.38 9.76 -2.03
N GLY A 156 -12.89 10.17 -0.86
CA GLY A 156 -13.47 9.82 0.44
C GLY A 156 -12.99 8.49 1.03
N GLN A 157 -11.91 7.92 0.52
CA GLN A 157 -11.26 6.75 1.11
C GLN A 157 -9.87 7.14 1.60
N VAL A 158 -9.67 7.13 2.89
CA VAL A 158 -8.38 7.42 3.51
C VAL A 158 -7.92 6.20 4.29
N ASP A 159 -6.64 5.91 4.14
CA ASP A 159 -5.97 4.84 4.87
C ASP A 159 -5.78 5.25 6.35
N PRO A 160 -5.89 4.34 7.32
CA PRO A 160 -5.72 4.68 8.72
C PRO A 160 -4.30 5.12 9.11
N TYR A 161 -3.36 5.12 8.18
CA TYR A 161 -1.96 5.45 8.43
C TYR A 161 -1.59 6.84 7.90
N PRO A 162 -1.40 7.86 8.77
CA PRO A 162 -1.08 9.22 8.37
C PRO A 162 0.42 9.36 8.07
N THR A 163 0.88 8.81 6.96
CA THR A 163 2.31 8.64 6.66
C THR A 163 3.09 9.95 6.57
N GLU A 164 2.50 11.03 6.06
CA GLU A 164 3.09 12.38 6.08
C GLU A 164 3.22 12.92 7.52
N ALA A 165 2.22 12.71 8.38
CA ALA A 165 2.32 13.11 9.79
C ALA A 165 3.36 12.25 10.54
N MET A 166 3.48 10.96 10.20
CA MET A 166 4.52 10.10 10.74
C MET A 166 5.92 10.56 10.28
N ALA A 167 6.07 10.94 9.01
CA ALA A 167 7.33 11.49 8.53
C ALA A 167 7.67 12.83 9.22
N SER A 168 6.70 13.71 9.42
CA SER A 168 6.85 14.96 10.17
C SER A 168 7.21 14.71 11.65
N ALA A 169 6.77 13.57 12.22
CA ALA A 169 7.16 13.14 13.56
C ALA A 169 8.56 12.50 13.64
N GLY A 170 9.29 12.43 12.52
CA GLY A 170 10.67 11.95 12.45
C GLY A 170 10.85 10.48 12.08
N PHE A 171 9.83 9.83 11.54
CA PHE A 171 9.92 8.48 10.99
C PHE A 171 10.26 8.51 9.50
N ALA A 172 11.16 7.66 9.03
CA ALA A 172 11.15 7.28 7.61
C ALA A 172 10.03 6.26 7.37
N VAL A 173 9.41 6.30 6.19
CA VAL A 173 8.39 5.31 5.81
C VAL A 173 8.81 4.65 4.50
N LEU A 174 8.95 3.32 4.52
CA LEU A 174 9.18 2.51 3.33
C LEU A 174 7.85 1.91 2.88
N PHE A 175 7.50 2.13 1.63
CA PHE A 175 6.43 1.45 0.93
C PHE A 175 7.07 0.45 -0.05
N PRO A 176 7.32 -0.79 0.35
CA PRO A 176 7.85 -1.80 -0.56
C PRO A 176 6.79 -2.20 -1.59
N MET A 177 7.25 -2.48 -2.80
CA MET A 177 6.47 -3.11 -3.86
C MET A 177 6.98 -4.55 -4.05
N PRO A 178 6.58 -5.50 -3.20
CA PRO A 178 7.03 -6.88 -3.34
C PRO A 178 6.42 -7.53 -4.59
N ARG A 179 6.99 -8.65 -5.01
CA ARG A 179 6.33 -9.52 -5.99
C ARG A 179 4.91 -9.87 -5.51
N GLY A 180 4.00 -10.10 -6.44
CA GLY A 180 2.56 -10.16 -6.17
C GLY A 180 1.88 -8.82 -6.39
N GLY A 181 2.58 -7.70 -6.21
CA GLY A 181 2.10 -6.35 -6.43
C GLY A 181 2.17 -5.90 -7.89
N ALA A 182 1.72 -4.66 -8.14
CA ALA A 182 1.79 -4.03 -9.46
C ALA A 182 3.24 -3.76 -9.90
N GLY A 183 3.45 -3.53 -11.19
CA GLY A 183 4.74 -3.10 -11.76
C GLY A 183 5.67 -4.22 -12.22
N TYR A 184 5.37 -5.50 -11.92
CA TYR A 184 6.19 -6.65 -12.33
C TYR A 184 5.53 -7.53 -13.40
N GLY A 185 4.41 -7.06 -14.00
CA GLY A 185 3.63 -7.80 -14.97
C GLY A 185 3.00 -9.08 -14.42
N GLU A 186 2.40 -9.90 -15.29
CA GLU A 186 1.68 -11.11 -14.89
C GLU A 186 2.57 -12.11 -14.14
N ALA A 187 3.82 -12.29 -14.61
CA ALA A 187 4.75 -13.22 -13.96
C ALA A 187 5.07 -12.82 -12.50
N GLY A 188 5.25 -11.52 -12.26
CA GLY A 188 5.45 -10.99 -10.92
C GLY A 188 4.22 -11.16 -10.03
N GLN A 189 3.03 -10.90 -10.56
CA GLN A 189 1.78 -11.10 -9.81
C GLN A 189 1.54 -12.57 -9.46
N ARG A 190 1.85 -13.50 -10.36
CA ARG A 190 1.71 -14.95 -10.14
C ARG A 190 2.76 -15.54 -9.20
N ALA A 191 3.82 -14.82 -8.91
CA ALA A 191 4.94 -15.34 -8.10
C ALA A 191 4.57 -15.65 -6.64
N ILE A 192 3.41 -15.21 -6.17
CA ILE A 192 2.89 -15.47 -4.81
C ILE A 192 1.71 -16.47 -4.80
N VAL A 193 1.40 -17.10 -5.92
CA VAL A 193 0.40 -18.18 -5.95
C VAL A 193 0.92 -19.36 -5.12
N ASN A 194 0.11 -19.85 -4.19
CA ASN A 194 0.41 -20.83 -3.14
C ASN A 194 1.52 -20.40 -2.14
N GLY A 195 1.81 -19.11 -2.03
CA GLY A 195 2.95 -18.67 -1.22
C GLY A 195 2.85 -17.23 -0.68
N TRP A 196 1.64 -16.78 -0.26
CA TRP A 196 1.55 -15.53 0.49
C TRP A 196 2.39 -15.60 1.77
N GLY A 197 3.20 -14.59 2.03
CA GLY A 197 4.08 -14.54 3.18
C GLY A 197 5.41 -15.29 2.98
N GLU A 198 5.71 -15.76 1.78
CA GLU A 198 6.99 -16.40 1.45
C GLU A 198 7.94 -15.44 0.73
N ALA A 199 7.86 -15.39 -0.58
CA ALA A 199 8.76 -14.58 -1.39
C ALA A 199 8.48 -13.06 -1.25
N ASP A 200 7.23 -12.66 -1.17
CA ASP A 200 6.78 -11.30 -0.88
C ASP A 200 7.28 -10.77 0.48
N TYR A 201 7.18 -11.60 1.53
CA TYR A 201 7.79 -11.31 2.83
C TYR A 201 9.30 -11.08 2.73
N ARG A 202 10.01 -11.95 2.01
CA ARG A 202 11.46 -11.84 1.84
C ARG A 202 11.87 -10.62 1.03
N ASP A 203 11.06 -10.22 0.04
CA ASP A 203 11.25 -8.98 -0.71
C ASP A 203 11.18 -7.76 0.22
N ILE A 204 10.20 -7.73 1.13
CA ILE A 204 10.03 -6.66 2.11
C ILE A 204 11.23 -6.62 3.07
N MET A 205 11.61 -7.77 3.63
CA MET A 205 12.69 -7.84 4.61
C MET A 205 14.05 -7.47 4.03
N THR A 206 14.33 -7.84 2.78
CA THR A 206 15.56 -7.39 2.09
C THR A 206 15.57 -5.89 1.84
N GLY A 207 14.40 -5.25 1.67
CA GLY A 207 14.28 -3.79 1.61
C GLY A 207 14.60 -3.11 2.95
N VAL A 208 14.16 -3.69 4.06
CA VAL A 208 14.54 -3.23 5.40
C VAL A 208 16.05 -3.33 5.59
N ASP A 209 16.64 -4.47 5.23
CA ASP A 209 18.09 -4.69 5.35
C ASP A 209 18.88 -3.72 4.47
N HIS A 210 18.38 -3.42 3.26
CA HIS A 210 18.98 -2.42 2.38
C HIS A 210 19.02 -1.04 3.02
N LEU A 211 17.93 -0.57 3.64
CA LEU A 211 17.90 0.74 4.29
C LEU A 211 18.78 0.81 5.55
N ILE A 212 18.89 -0.29 6.30
CA ILE A 212 19.83 -0.40 7.43
C ILE A 212 21.27 -0.32 6.92
N ALA A 213 21.61 -1.08 5.88
CA ALA A 213 22.95 -1.07 5.28
C ALA A 213 23.33 0.30 4.68
N LYS A 214 22.34 1.04 4.16
CA LYS A 214 22.53 2.43 3.69
C LYS A 214 22.66 3.45 4.82
N GLY A 215 22.50 3.04 6.08
CA GLY A 215 22.59 3.96 7.21
C GLY A 215 21.40 4.93 7.35
N ILE A 216 20.25 4.60 6.72
CA ILE A 216 19.01 5.37 6.78
C ILE A 216 18.15 4.88 7.96
N ALA A 217 17.90 3.57 8.02
CA ALA A 217 17.10 2.97 9.07
C ALA A 217 17.92 2.59 10.29
N ASP A 218 17.38 2.88 11.47
CA ASP A 218 17.91 2.39 12.73
C ASP A 218 17.36 0.96 12.98
N PRO A 219 18.22 -0.08 13.07
CA PRO A 219 17.77 -1.46 13.25
C PRO A 219 17.03 -1.71 14.57
N ASP A 220 17.23 -0.87 15.58
CA ASP A 220 16.58 -0.98 16.89
C ASP A 220 15.25 -0.23 16.97
N ARG A 221 14.87 0.49 15.91
CA ARG A 221 13.67 1.33 15.84
C ARG A 221 12.85 1.05 14.57
N LEU A 222 12.42 -0.21 14.40
CA LEU A 222 11.63 -0.66 13.26
C LEU A 222 10.17 -0.85 13.65
N GLY A 223 9.24 -0.38 12.81
CA GLY A 223 7.81 -0.64 12.89
C GLY A 223 7.27 -1.18 11.58
N VAL A 224 6.16 -1.93 11.64
CA VAL A 224 5.47 -2.45 10.45
C VAL A 224 3.98 -2.20 10.54
N MET A 225 3.36 -1.86 9.41
CA MET A 225 1.94 -1.54 9.33
C MET A 225 1.37 -1.88 7.96
N GLY A 226 0.06 -2.07 7.88
CA GLY A 226 -0.65 -2.26 6.64
C GLY A 226 -2.10 -2.65 6.83
N ALA A 227 -2.89 -2.50 5.77
CA ALA A 227 -4.31 -2.80 5.76
C ALA A 227 -4.66 -3.87 4.72
N SER A 228 -5.71 -4.66 4.99
CA SER A 228 -6.18 -5.71 4.08
C SER A 228 -5.11 -6.79 3.88
N TYR A 229 -4.69 -7.08 2.65
CA TYR A 229 -3.51 -7.91 2.42
C TYR A 229 -2.25 -7.35 3.12
N GLY A 230 -2.10 -6.03 3.22
CA GLY A 230 -1.02 -5.42 4.00
C GLY A 230 -1.17 -5.68 5.50
N GLY A 231 -2.40 -5.80 6.00
CA GLY A 231 -2.70 -6.26 7.35
C GLY A 231 -2.28 -7.72 7.55
N PHE A 232 -2.65 -8.61 6.60
CA PHE A 232 -2.14 -9.99 6.56
C PHE A 232 -0.61 -10.02 6.64
N MET A 233 0.07 -9.27 5.77
CA MET A 233 1.53 -9.22 5.74
C MET A 233 2.11 -8.67 7.05
N THR A 234 1.47 -7.71 7.69
CA THR A 234 1.86 -7.20 9.02
C THR A 234 1.76 -8.28 10.07
N ASP A 235 0.62 -8.98 10.16
CA ASP A 235 0.42 -10.10 11.07
C ASP A 235 1.41 -11.24 10.78
N TRP A 236 1.64 -11.54 9.50
CA TRP A 236 2.62 -12.54 9.08
C TRP A 236 4.03 -12.18 9.55
N ILE A 237 4.50 -10.98 9.24
CA ILE A 237 5.84 -10.50 9.61
C ILE A 237 6.10 -10.67 11.12
N VAL A 238 5.16 -10.28 11.98
CA VAL A 238 5.36 -10.36 13.44
C VAL A 238 5.34 -11.79 13.96
N THR A 239 4.82 -12.76 13.18
CA THR A 239 4.94 -14.19 13.49
C THR A 239 6.24 -14.81 13.00
N GLN A 240 6.96 -14.16 12.08
CA GLN A 240 8.21 -14.69 11.49
C GLN A 240 9.47 -14.07 12.10
N THR A 241 9.38 -12.86 12.69
CA THR A 241 10.54 -12.16 13.22
C THR A 241 10.19 -11.25 14.40
N GLY A 242 11.11 -11.14 15.38
CA GLY A 242 11.02 -10.20 16.50
C GLY A 242 11.76 -8.86 16.27
N ARG A 243 12.16 -8.53 15.04
CA ARG A 243 12.94 -7.30 14.74
C ARG A 243 12.15 -6.02 14.96
N PHE A 244 10.82 -6.05 14.78
CA PHE A 244 9.96 -4.89 14.88
C PHE A 244 9.58 -4.59 16.35
N LYS A 245 9.61 -3.32 16.72
CA LYS A 245 9.29 -2.85 18.08
C LYS A 245 7.81 -2.49 18.24
N ALA A 246 7.10 -2.29 17.14
CA ALA A 246 5.66 -2.11 17.10
C ALA A 246 5.12 -2.56 15.75
N ALA A 247 3.86 -2.99 15.74
CA ALA A 247 3.11 -3.31 14.55
C ALA A 247 1.69 -2.76 14.63
N SER A 248 1.09 -2.43 13.48
CA SER A 248 -0.32 -2.05 13.39
C SER A 248 -0.96 -2.67 12.15
N ALA A 249 -1.93 -3.55 12.37
CA ALA A 249 -2.64 -4.28 11.31
C ALA A 249 -4.10 -3.82 11.25
N ALA A 250 -4.51 -3.24 10.11
CA ALA A 250 -5.88 -2.83 9.88
C ALA A 250 -6.58 -3.79 8.92
N ALA A 251 -7.86 -4.12 9.21
CA ALA A 251 -8.69 -5.00 8.38
C ALA A 251 -7.92 -6.26 7.90
N SER A 252 -7.20 -6.90 8.83
CA SER A 252 -6.22 -7.95 8.55
C SER A 252 -6.85 -9.33 8.36
N ILE A 253 -6.28 -10.11 7.44
CA ILE A 253 -6.56 -11.52 7.23
C ILE A 253 -5.63 -12.34 8.12
N SER A 254 -6.08 -12.83 9.25
CA SER A 254 -5.28 -13.67 10.14
C SER A 254 -5.47 -15.16 9.90
N ASP A 255 -6.58 -15.55 9.23
CA ASP A 255 -6.92 -16.92 8.90
C ASP A 255 -7.52 -17.01 7.50
N LEU A 256 -6.83 -17.70 6.60
CA LEU A 256 -7.23 -17.83 5.20
C LEU A 256 -8.54 -18.62 5.04
N ALA A 257 -8.83 -19.57 5.94
CA ALA A 257 -10.07 -20.32 5.89
C ALA A 257 -11.28 -19.44 6.27
N ASP A 258 -11.15 -18.65 7.34
CA ASP A 258 -12.17 -17.67 7.70
C ASP A 258 -12.36 -16.64 6.57
N GLN A 259 -11.27 -16.21 5.93
CA GLN A 259 -11.35 -15.32 4.78
C GLN A 259 -12.12 -15.94 3.62
N TYR A 260 -11.90 -17.21 3.32
CA TYR A 260 -12.62 -17.91 2.26
C TYR A 260 -14.12 -18.05 2.57
N PHE A 261 -14.47 -18.49 3.79
CA PHE A 261 -15.86 -18.86 4.11
C PHE A 261 -16.74 -17.68 4.54
N LEU A 262 -16.17 -16.60 5.05
CA LEU A 262 -16.93 -15.50 5.67
C LEU A 262 -16.90 -14.20 4.88
N SER A 263 -15.98 -14.06 3.91
CA SER A 263 -15.85 -12.86 3.08
C SER A 263 -16.90 -12.79 1.98
N ASP A 264 -17.27 -11.58 1.57
CA ASP A 264 -18.09 -11.33 0.38
C ASP A 264 -17.34 -11.66 -0.95
N GLY A 265 -16.04 -11.86 -0.89
CA GLY A 265 -15.15 -12.21 -2.00
C GLY A 265 -14.28 -13.43 -1.71
N GLY A 266 -14.76 -14.41 -0.95
CA GLY A 266 -13.97 -15.56 -0.49
C GLY A 266 -13.30 -16.38 -1.60
N GLU A 267 -13.96 -16.53 -2.76
CA GLU A 267 -13.40 -17.24 -3.93
C GLU A 267 -12.07 -16.63 -4.44
N PHE A 268 -11.82 -15.36 -4.16
CA PHE A 268 -10.54 -14.71 -4.47
C PHE A 268 -9.32 -15.44 -3.83
N ILE A 269 -9.50 -15.97 -2.62
CA ILE A 269 -8.43 -16.75 -1.96
C ILE A 269 -8.17 -18.05 -2.72
N ALA A 270 -9.20 -18.65 -3.33
CA ALA A 270 -9.01 -19.87 -4.11
C ALA A 270 -8.19 -19.68 -5.39
N GLU A 271 -8.12 -18.48 -5.93
CA GLU A 271 -7.23 -18.15 -7.05
C GLU A 271 -5.74 -18.29 -6.67
N TYR A 272 -5.42 -18.08 -5.39
CA TYR A 272 -4.06 -18.24 -4.86
C TYR A 272 -3.83 -19.63 -4.27
N PHE A 273 -4.77 -20.18 -3.49
CA PHE A 273 -4.52 -21.37 -2.66
C PHE A 273 -5.37 -22.59 -3.04
N LYS A 274 -6.15 -22.52 -4.15
CA LYS A 274 -7.26 -23.45 -4.42
C LYS A 274 -8.34 -23.35 -3.32
N ARG A 275 -9.26 -24.32 -3.28
CA ARG A 275 -10.32 -24.32 -2.25
C ARG A 275 -9.84 -24.95 -0.94
N PRO A 276 -10.38 -24.56 0.23
CA PRO A 276 -9.89 -25.06 1.52
C PRO A 276 -9.89 -26.58 1.67
N TRP A 277 -10.85 -27.27 1.06
CA TRP A 277 -10.90 -28.74 1.10
C TRP A 277 -9.92 -29.43 0.16
N GLU A 278 -9.34 -28.70 -0.79
CA GLU A 278 -8.30 -29.18 -1.73
C GLU A 278 -6.89 -28.93 -1.22
N ALA A 279 -6.71 -27.93 -0.33
CA ALA A 279 -5.39 -27.43 0.08
C ALA A 279 -5.31 -27.06 1.58
N ARG A 280 -5.86 -27.89 2.47
CA ARG A 280 -5.95 -27.62 3.92
C ARG A 280 -4.61 -27.24 4.55
N ASP A 281 -3.56 -27.98 4.22
CA ASP A 281 -2.23 -27.75 4.78
C ASP A 281 -1.67 -26.39 4.36
N SER A 282 -1.95 -25.97 3.12
CA SER A 282 -1.54 -24.66 2.62
C SER A 282 -2.28 -23.52 3.35
N TYR A 283 -3.60 -23.65 3.55
CA TYR A 283 -4.37 -22.69 4.35
C TYR A 283 -3.82 -22.57 5.77
N PHE A 284 -3.50 -23.71 6.40
CA PHE A 284 -2.93 -23.72 7.73
C PHE A 284 -1.54 -23.06 7.77
N ALA A 285 -0.67 -23.42 6.82
CA ALA A 285 0.72 -22.95 6.78
C ALA A 285 0.86 -21.45 6.50
N HIS A 286 -0.13 -20.83 5.85
CA HIS A 286 -0.09 -19.41 5.49
C HIS A 286 -1.07 -18.53 6.29
N SER A 287 -1.65 -19.06 7.37
CA SER A 287 -2.52 -18.29 8.27
C SER A 287 -1.76 -17.80 9.51
N PRO A 288 -1.55 -16.48 9.69
CA PRO A 288 -0.79 -15.91 10.80
C PRO A 288 -1.24 -16.40 12.18
N VAL A 289 -2.53 -16.61 12.39
CA VAL A 289 -3.09 -17.05 13.67
C VAL A 289 -2.49 -18.35 14.18
N ASN A 290 -2.06 -19.24 13.30
CA ASN A 290 -1.47 -20.53 13.64
C ASN A 290 -0.03 -20.42 14.21
N PHE A 291 0.53 -19.21 14.19
CA PHE A 291 1.88 -18.91 14.69
C PHE A 291 1.85 -17.80 15.75
N ALA A 292 0.69 -17.55 16.36
CA ALA A 292 0.50 -16.47 17.35
C ALA A 292 1.46 -16.60 18.55
N GLU A 293 1.90 -17.80 18.91
CA GLU A 293 2.85 -18.03 20.00
C GLU A 293 4.23 -17.40 19.74
N LYS A 294 4.62 -17.23 18.46
CA LYS A 294 5.90 -16.64 18.07
C LYS A 294 5.92 -15.10 18.18
N VAL A 295 4.75 -14.46 18.28
CA VAL A 295 4.65 -13.01 18.31
C VAL A 295 5.28 -12.46 19.60
N THR A 296 6.23 -11.53 19.45
CA THR A 296 6.85 -10.78 20.54
C THR A 296 6.63 -9.27 20.40
N THR A 297 6.28 -8.81 19.21
CA THR A 297 6.05 -7.42 18.86
C THR A 297 4.71 -6.94 19.41
N PRO A 298 4.63 -5.80 20.13
CA PRO A 298 3.37 -5.16 20.46
C PRO A 298 2.55 -4.87 19.20
N LEU A 299 1.29 -5.29 19.17
CA LEU A 299 0.41 -5.20 18.00
C LEU A 299 -0.84 -4.38 18.30
N LEU A 300 -1.11 -3.37 17.45
CA LEU A 300 -2.40 -2.68 17.37
C LEU A 300 -3.21 -3.32 16.22
N ILE A 301 -4.39 -3.81 16.54
CA ILE A 301 -5.36 -4.29 15.55
C ILE A 301 -6.44 -3.22 15.39
N GLN A 302 -6.78 -2.87 14.15
CA GLN A 302 -7.84 -1.91 13.84
C GLN A 302 -8.81 -2.51 12.83
N HIS A 303 -10.13 -2.46 13.07
CA HIS A 303 -11.08 -3.11 12.16
C HIS A 303 -12.43 -2.40 12.11
N GLY A 304 -13.01 -2.31 10.92
CA GLY A 304 -14.39 -1.88 10.74
C GLY A 304 -15.39 -2.94 11.25
N GLU A 305 -16.37 -2.50 12.05
CA GLU A 305 -17.39 -3.39 12.62
C GLU A 305 -18.15 -4.21 11.56
N ARG A 306 -18.37 -3.59 10.37
CA ARG A 306 -19.20 -4.16 9.28
C ARG A 306 -18.37 -4.52 8.05
N ASP A 307 -17.11 -4.86 8.25
CA ASP A 307 -16.24 -5.28 7.16
C ASP A 307 -16.67 -6.66 6.64
N LEU A 308 -17.19 -6.69 5.41
CA LEU A 308 -17.56 -7.91 4.70
C LEU A 308 -16.43 -8.39 3.78
N ARG A 309 -15.50 -7.52 3.39
CA ARG A 309 -14.36 -7.88 2.54
C ARG A 309 -13.31 -8.67 3.30
N VAL A 310 -12.95 -8.20 4.49
CA VAL A 310 -12.18 -8.97 5.48
C VAL A 310 -13.01 -9.05 6.75
N PRO A 311 -13.73 -10.16 6.98
CA PRO A 311 -14.63 -10.28 8.12
C PRO A 311 -13.90 -10.04 9.45
N ILE A 312 -14.51 -9.24 10.32
CA ILE A 312 -13.96 -8.88 11.64
C ILE A 312 -13.63 -10.10 12.51
N ALA A 313 -14.17 -11.26 12.17
CA ALA A 313 -13.85 -12.54 12.81
C ALA A 313 -12.34 -12.85 12.76
N ASN A 314 -11.65 -12.47 11.68
CA ASN A 314 -10.19 -12.55 11.56
C ASN A 314 -9.50 -11.79 12.70
N ALA A 315 -9.87 -10.53 12.91
CA ALA A 315 -9.30 -9.68 13.97
C ALA A 315 -9.60 -10.26 15.37
N TRP A 316 -10.84 -10.69 15.63
CA TRP A 316 -11.20 -11.31 16.90
C TRP A 316 -10.40 -12.58 17.19
N LYS A 317 -10.21 -13.43 16.17
CA LYS A 317 -9.48 -14.69 16.31
C LYS A 317 -8.02 -14.42 16.72
N PHE A 318 -7.33 -13.53 15.99
CA PHE A 318 -5.94 -13.22 16.27
C PHE A 318 -5.76 -12.49 17.61
N TYR A 319 -6.60 -11.49 17.89
CA TYR A 319 -6.61 -10.79 19.17
C TYR A 319 -6.77 -11.75 20.35
N ARG A 320 -7.75 -12.66 20.30
CA ARG A 320 -8.00 -13.63 21.38
C ARG A 320 -6.84 -14.60 21.54
N ALA A 321 -6.25 -15.08 20.45
CA ALA A 321 -5.06 -15.94 20.50
C ALA A 321 -3.89 -15.22 21.20
N LEU A 322 -3.58 -14.00 20.79
CA LEU A 322 -2.52 -13.19 21.39
C LEU A 322 -2.78 -12.89 22.86
N ARG A 323 -4.02 -12.53 23.23
CA ARG A 323 -4.41 -12.28 24.62
C ARG A 323 -4.27 -13.54 25.49
N ALA A 324 -4.69 -14.69 25.02
CA ALA A 324 -4.57 -15.97 25.73
C ALA A 324 -3.10 -16.35 25.97
N LEU A 325 -2.22 -15.96 25.05
CA LEU A 325 -0.76 -16.17 25.14
C LEU A 325 -0.04 -15.06 25.95
N GLY A 326 -0.76 -14.10 26.56
CA GLY A 326 -0.17 -13.01 27.34
C GLY A 326 0.62 -11.99 26.50
N LYS A 327 0.37 -11.90 25.20
CA LYS A 327 1.06 -10.95 24.31
C LYS A 327 0.50 -9.54 24.45
N THR A 328 1.31 -8.54 24.14
CA THR A 328 0.89 -7.13 24.12
C THR A 328 0.09 -6.86 22.86
N VAL A 329 -1.21 -6.68 22.99
CA VAL A 329 -2.12 -6.41 21.88
C VAL A 329 -3.25 -5.47 22.32
N GLU A 330 -3.53 -4.45 21.48
CA GLU A 330 -4.71 -3.59 21.59
C GLU A 330 -5.59 -3.84 20.35
N PHE A 331 -6.93 -3.67 20.50
CA PHE A 331 -7.88 -3.88 19.41
C PHE A 331 -8.93 -2.78 19.42
N ASP A 332 -8.92 -1.95 18.37
CA ASP A 332 -9.87 -0.88 18.14
C ASP A 332 -10.90 -1.30 17.09
N ILE A 333 -12.18 -1.20 17.42
CA ILE A 333 -13.29 -1.51 16.51
C ILE A 333 -13.98 -0.20 16.15
N TYR A 334 -14.07 0.08 14.85
CA TYR A 334 -14.72 1.27 14.33
C TYR A 334 -16.18 0.98 13.98
N PRO A 335 -17.14 1.52 14.74
CA PRO A 335 -18.56 1.24 14.56
C PRO A 335 -19.04 1.70 13.19
N ARG A 336 -19.97 0.97 12.59
CA ARG A 336 -20.59 1.23 11.28
C ARG A 336 -19.61 1.23 10.07
N SER A 337 -18.32 1.17 10.31
CA SER A 337 -17.29 1.15 9.26
C SER A 337 -17.25 -0.21 8.56
N SER A 338 -17.07 -0.18 7.26
CA SER A 338 -16.81 -1.35 6.41
C SER A 338 -15.30 -1.61 6.31
N HIS A 339 -14.86 -2.18 5.18
CA HIS A 339 -13.43 -2.39 4.88
C HIS A 339 -12.62 -1.09 4.88
N LEU A 340 -13.29 0.02 4.62
CA LEU A 340 -12.73 1.38 4.67
C LEU A 340 -13.54 2.23 5.64
N TYR A 341 -12.91 3.21 6.25
CA TYR A 341 -13.55 4.11 7.19
C TYR A 341 -14.08 5.34 6.41
N TYR A 342 -15.39 5.52 6.37
CA TYR A 342 -16.01 6.63 5.60
C TYR A 342 -16.43 7.82 6.46
N GLU A 343 -16.45 7.65 7.78
CA GLU A 343 -16.78 8.73 8.70
C GLU A 343 -15.49 9.49 9.06
N PRO A 344 -15.33 10.78 8.70
CA PRO A 344 -14.06 11.51 8.89
C PRO A 344 -13.54 11.51 10.32
N MET A 345 -14.45 11.44 11.31
CA MET A 345 -14.07 11.38 12.73
C MET A 345 -13.46 10.02 13.10
N LEU A 346 -13.94 8.93 12.50
CA LEU A 346 -13.38 7.58 12.72
C LEU A 346 -12.06 7.39 12.00
N GLU A 347 -11.93 7.92 10.78
CA GLU A 347 -10.67 7.97 10.05
C GLU A 347 -9.60 8.74 10.84
N ARG A 348 -9.94 9.96 11.29
CA ARG A 348 -9.04 10.77 12.11
C ARG A 348 -8.62 10.06 13.39
N GLU A 349 -9.55 9.37 14.06
CA GLU A 349 -9.24 8.58 15.25
C GLU A 349 -8.29 7.43 14.94
N ALA A 350 -8.53 6.69 13.85
CA ALA A 350 -7.66 5.61 13.42
C ALA A 350 -6.23 6.13 13.12
N MET A 351 -6.11 7.25 12.42
CA MET A 351 -4.83 7.90 12.15
C MET A 351 -4.12 8.34 13.43
N ARG A 352 -4.85 8.96 14.38
CA ARG A 352 -4.31 9.41 15.67
C ARG A 352 -3.78 8.22 16.46
N ARG A 353 -4.54 7.13 16.55
CA ARG A 353 -4.15 5.90 17.25
C ARG A 353 -2.88 5.29 16.67
N ASN A 354 -2.74 5.26 15.34
CA ASN A 354 -1.53 4.76 14.70
C ASN A 354 -0.30 5.62 15.01
N LEU A 355 -0.41 6.95 14.90
CA LEU A 355 0.70 7.84 15.22
C LEU A 355 1.12 7.72 16.70
N GLU A 356 0.16 7.69 17.63
CA GLU A 356 0.43 7.49 19.04
C GLU A 356 1.06 6.13 19.33
N TRP A 357 0.57 5.05 18.69
CA TRP A 357 1.10 3.70 18.87
C TRP A 357 2.58 3.63 18.50
N PHE A 358 2.94 4.07 17.31
CA PHE A 358 4.34 4.04 16.90
C PHE A 358 5.22 4.99 17.69
N THR A 359 4.74 6.19 18.03
CA THR A 359 5.47 7.12 18.89
C THR A 359 5.73 6.56 20.27
N ARG A 360 4.78 5.81 20.84
CA ARG A 360 4.89 5.16 22.16
C ARG A 360 5.99 4.09 22.17
N TRP A 361 6.07 3.26 21.12
CA TRP A 361 6.91 2.09 21.11
C TRP A 361 8.27 2.30 20.40
N ILE A 362 8.34 3.27 19.51
CA ILE A 362 9.51 3.48 18.62
C ILE A 362 10.00 4.93 18.70
N LYS A 363 9.84 5.62 19.79
CA LYS A 363 10.20 7.04 19.91
C LYS A 363 11.48 7.41 19.16
N PRO A 364 11.46 8.49 18.34
CA PRO A 364 12.69 9.22 18.02
C PRO A 364 13.35 9.60 19.37
N ALA A 365 14.66 9.52 19.44
CA ALA A 365 15.37 10.12 20.57
C ALA A 365 14.97 11.60 20.66
N PRO A 366 14.76 12.17 21.83
CA PRO A 366 14.42 13.57 22.01
C PRO A 366 15.43 14.49 21.38
#